data_e4432d27f1afe61cb3a6912d12c951d0
#
_entry.id   e4432d27f1afe61cb3a6912d12c951d0
#
_cell.length_a   1.000
_cell.length_b   1.000
_cell.length_c   1.000
_cell.angle_alpha   90.00
_cell.angle_beta   90.00
_cell.angle_gamma   90.00
#
_symmetry.space_group_name_H-M   'P 1'
#
loop_
_entity.id
_entity.type
_entity.pdbx_description
1 polymer ?
#
loop_
_entity_poly.entity_id
_entity_poly.type
_entity_poly.pdbx_seq_one_letter_code
_entity_poly.pdbx_strand_id
1 'polypeptide(L)'
;FTLTLVSFSCTGPIIGFLLVASTTSGSILGPAFGMFGFAVALALPFTLFAMFPSWLKSAPKSGSWMNTIKIVLGFIELAFSLKFLSVADMASHWHLLSREAFLAIWIVLFAALGLYLIGKLKFQSDAIGGDIQKPMPVPCIMLGLCSLAFSVYLVPGLWGAPVKAASAFAPPMETQDFNLNTKVVKAQYTDYETGMAAAKAMHKPVLIDFTGYGCTNCRKMESAVWTDPRVMELLEKDYVLISLYVDDHTKLPEEISVKENGETRILRTIAD
;
A
#
# COMPACT_ATOMS: atom_id res chain seq x y z
N PHE A 1 8.45 6.45 26.21
CA PHE A 1 7.84 5.24 25.63
C PHE A 1 6.98 5.56 24.41
N THR A 2 6.05 6.51 24.49
CA THR A 2 5.20 6.95 23.37
C THR A 2 5.99 7.50 22.17
N LEU A 3 7.01 8.30 22.40
CA LEU A 3 7.88 8.84 21.34
C LEU A 3 8.63 7.72 20.59
N THR A 4 9.09 6.70 21.30
CA THR A 4 9.75 5.53 20.70
C THR A 4 8.78 4.70 19.88
N LEU A 5 7.54 4.52 20.35
CA LEU A 5 6.50 3.77 19.66
C LEU A 5 6.08 4.47 18.35
N VAL A 6 5.89 5.79 18.40
CA VAL A 6 5.57 6.60 17.20
C VAL A 6 6.72 6.57 16.20
N SER A 7 7.99 6.65 16.67
CA SER A 7 9.16 6.56 15.80
C SER A 7 9.30 5.20 15.13
N PHE A 8 8.93 4.10 15.83
CA PHE A 8 8.90 2.75 15.25
C PHE A 8 7.82 2.58 14.20
N SER A 9 6.67 3.22 14.35
CA SER A 9 5.56 3.11 13.40
C SER A 9 5.92 3.65 12.02
N CYS A 10 6.65 4.77 11.94
CA CYS A 10 7.06 5.33 10.65
C CYS A 10 8.22 4.58 9.99
N THR A 11 9.08 3.90 10.76
CA THR A 11 10.24 3.15 10.24
C THR A 11 9.95 1.68 9.98
N GLY A 12 8.94 1.13 10.65
CA GLY A 12 8.53 -0.28 10.54
C GLY A 12 8.33 -0.78 9.10
N PRO A 13 7.55 -0.09 8.25
CA PRO A 13 7.35 -0.49 6.87
C PRO A 13 8.64 -0.52 6.03
N ILE A 14 9.56 0.42 6.27
CA ILE A 14 10.86 0.48 5.56
C ILE A 14 11.76 -0.67 6.00
N ILE A 15 11.84 -0.92 7.31
CA ILE A 15 12.62 -2.02 7.87
C ILE A 15 12.04 -3.36 7.44
N GLY A 16 10.73 -3.52 7.48
CA GLY A 16 10.05 -4.71 7.01
C GLY A 16 10.33 -5.02 5.55
N PHE A 17 10.25 -4.01 4.67
CA PHE A 17 10.58 -4.16 3.26
C PHE A 17 12.06 -4.58 3.04
N LEU A 18 13.00 -3.96 3.78
CA LEU A 18 14.42 -4.30 3.69
C LEU A 18 14.71 -5.74 4.18
N LEU A 19 14.02 -6.19 5.23
CA LEU A 19 14.14 -7.55 5.74
C LEU A 19 13.60 -8.57 4.73
N VAL A 20 12.42 -8.34 4.16
CA VAL A 20 11.85 -9.20 3.11
C VAL A 20 12.75 -9.22 1.88
N ALA A 21 13.29 -8.08 1.45
CA ALA A 21 14.23 -8.02 0.34
C ALA A 21 15.52 -8.81 0.62
N SER A 22 15.96 -8.92 1.88
CA SER A 22 17.14 -9.72 2.24
C SER A 22 16.89 -11.22 2.12
N THR A 23 15.70 -11.67 2.49
CA THR A 23 15.34 -13.09 2.41
C THR A 23 15.14 -13.55 0.98
N THR A 24 14.56 -12.70 0.11
CA THR A 24 14.29 -13.03 -1.29
C THR A 24 15.52 -12.95 -2.18
N SER A 25 16.46 -12.02 -1.94
CA SER A 25 17.64 -11.84 -2.78
C SER A 25 18.84 -12.72 -2.42
N GLY A 26 18.80 -13.42 -1.28
CA GLY A 26 19.89 -14.25 -0.77
C GLY A 26 21.21 -13.49 -0.51
N SER A 27 21.24 -12.16 -0.73
CA SER A 27 22.40 -11.30 -0.50
C SER A 27 22.16 -10.40 0.71
N ILE A 28 22.98 -10.52 1.73
CA ILE A 28 22.92 -9.74 2.96
C ILE A 28 23.44 -8.29 2.74
N LEU A 29 24.28 -8.09 1.72
CA LEU A 29 24.97 -6.82 1.48
C LEU A 29 24.00 -5.67 1.08
N GLY A 30 23.05 -5.91 0.20
CA GLY A 30 22.09 -4.90 -0.26
C GLY A 30 21.27 -4.29 0.89
N PRO A 31 20.54 -5.12 1.65
CA PRO A 31 19.78 -4.66 2.83
C PRO A 31 20.66 -4.04 3.92
N ALA A 32 21.88 -4.56 4.15
CA ALA A 32 22.83 -4.00 5.13
C ALA A 32 23.22 -2.55 4.77
N PHE A 33 23.57 -2.30 3.51
CA PHE A 33 23.84 -0.93 3.02
C PHE A 33 22.62 -0.04 3.06
N GLY A 34 21.43 -0.57 2.76
CA GLY A 34 20.16 0.14 2.87
C GLY A 34 19.85 0.57 4.31
N MET A 35 19.99 -0.34 5.26
CA MET A 35 19.79 -0.05 6.69
C MET A 35 20.85 0.93 7.23
N PHE A 36 22.11 0.77 6.82
CA PHE A 36 23.17 1.69 7.20
C PHE A 36 22.92 3.10 6.65
N GLY A 37 22.58 3.22 5.37
CA GLY A 37 22.22 4.50 4.74
C GLY A 37 21.04 5.18 5.43
N PHE A 38 20.02 4.42 5.79
CA PHE A 38 18.86 4.91 6.53
C PHE A 38 19.23 5.40 7.94
N ALA A 39 20.07 4.64 8.67
CA ALA A 39 20.56 5.02 9.99
C ALA A 39 21.38 6.32 9.94
N VAL A 40 22.28 6.44 8.94
CA VAL A 40 23.08 7.66 8.72
C VAL A 40 22.18 8.85 8.37
N ALA A 41 21.20 8.67 7.49
CA ALA A 41 20.28 9.74 7.11
C ALA A 41 19.44 10.25 8.28
N LEU A 42 19.06 9.38 9.21
CA LEU A 42 18.38 9.78 10.46
C LEU A 42 19.34 10.43 11.46
N ALA A 43 20.55 9.90 11.62
CA ALA A 43 21.51 10.40 12.59
C ALA A 43 22.05 11.79 12.21
N LEU A 44 22.20 12.07 10.91
CA LEU A 44 22.84 13.29 10.39
C LEU A 44 22.17 14.58 10.87
N PRO A 45 20.84 14.78 10.78
CA PRO A 45 20.22 16.01 11.29
C PRO A 45 20.38 16.16 12.81
N PHE A 46 20.29 15.05 13.56
CA PHE A 46 20.44 15.10 15.02
C PHE A 46 21.88 15.45 15.45
N THR A 47 22.89 14.88 14.78
CA THR A 47 24.29 15.20 15.02
C THR A 47 24.61 16.65 14.64
N LEU A 48 24.05 17.17 13.55
CA LEU A 48 24.21 18.55 13.12
C LEU A 48 23.60 19.52 14.14
N PHE A 49 22.42 19.25 14.65
CA PHE A 49 21.79 20.05 15.72
C PHE A 49 22.54 19.94 17.05
N ALA A 50 23.13 18.79 17.37
CA ALA A 50 23.96 18.63 18.58
C ALA A 50 25.29 19.40 18.48
N MET A 51 25.91 19.45 17.29
CA MET A 51 27.14 20.19 17.05
C MET A 51 26.94 21.70 17.01
N PHE A 52 25.77 22.15 16.49
CA PHE A 52 25.47 23.59 16.36
C PHE A 52 24.20 24.00 17.13
N PRO A 53 24.23 24.03 18.47
CA PRO A 53 23.07 24.37 19.30
C PRO A 53 22.56 25.81 19.06
N SER A 54 23.40 26.69 18.48
CA SER A 54 23.03 28.06 18.09
C SER A 54 21.98 28.06 16.94
N TRP A 55 21.98 27.08 16.05
CA TRP A 55 20.97 26.93 15.01
C TRP A 55 19.59 26.60 15.59
N LEU A 56 19.57 25.81 16.67
CA LEU A 56 18.32 25.50 17.39
C LEU A 56 17.73 26.75 18.07
N LYS A 57 18.55 27.69 18.52
CA LYS A 57 18.11 28.97 19.11
C LYS A 57 17.62 29.97 18.07
N SER A 58 18.15 29.89 16.83
CA SER A 58 17.74 30.69 15.69
C SER A 58 16.52 30.11 14.93
N ALA A 59 16.19 28.85 15.18
CA ALA A 59 14.96 28.27 14.65
C ALA A 59 13.76 29.04 15.22
N PRO A 60 12.84 29.56 14.37
CA PRO A 60 11.66 30.28 14.84
C PRO A 60 10.96 29.40 15.87
N LYS A 61 10.56 29.99 17.01
CA LYS A 61 9.86 29.28 18.09
C LYS A 61 8.71 28.46 17.49
N SER A 62 8.96 27.18 17.31
CA SER A 62 8.35 26.28 16.32
C SER A 62 7.07 25.61 16.84
N GLY A 63 6.18 26.35 17.49
CA GLY A 63 4.91 25.77 17.98
C GLY A 63 4.00 25.29 16.84
N SER A 64 3.71 26.16 15.88
CA SER A 64 2.68 25.93 14.87
C SER A 64 3.14 24.98 13.74
N TRP A 65 4.34 25.15 13.20
CA TRP A 65 4.86 24.33 12.09
C TRP A 65 5.08 22.86 12.48
N MET A 66 5.65 22.63 13.67
CA MET A 66 5.87 21.28 14.18
C MET A 66 4.55 20.54 14.40
N ASN A 67 3.51 21.24 14.86
CA ASN A 67 2.18 20.66 15.05
C ASN A 67 1.55 20.27 13.70
N THR A 68 1.67 21.12 12.68
CA THR A 68 1.19 20.80 11.33
C THR A 68 1.85 19.54 10.76
N ILE A 69 3.19 19.40 10.93
CA ILE A 69 3.89 18.18 10.47
C ILE A 69 3.38 16.95 11.21
N LYS A 70 3.20 17.00 12.53
CA LYS A 70 2.69 15.86 13.30
C LYS A 70 1.31 15.41 12.80
N ILE A 71 0.43 16.35 12.51
CA ILE A 71 -0.92 16.06 12.03
C ILE A 71 -0.87 15.46 10.61
N VAL A 72 -0.06 16.05 9.71
CA VAL A 72 0.12 15.51 8.34
C VAL A 72 0.66 14.09 8.39
N LEU A 73 1.70 13.83 9.18
CA LEU A 73 2.26 12.48 9.34
C LEU A 73 1.23 11.53 9.94
N GLY A 74 0.40 11.96 10.90
CA GLY A 74 -0.68 11.14 11.45
C GLY A 74 -1.71 10.71 10.40
N PHE A 75 -2.11 11.61 9.51
CA PHE A 75 -3.02 11.27 8.40
C PHE A 75 -2.39 10.28 7.41
N ILE A 76 -1.11 10.45 7.08
CA ILE A 76 -0.38 9.55 6.20
C ILE A 76 -0.26 8.17 6.86
N GLU A 77 0.11 8.11 8.14
CA GLU A 77 0.23 6.87 8.89
C GLU A 77 -1.11 6.12 8.97
N LEU A 78 -2.22 6.85 9.18
CA LEU A 78 -3.55 6.27 9.18
C LEU A 78 -3.91 5.67 7.80
N ALA A 79 -3.57 6.35 6.71
CA ALA A 79 -3.79 5.86 5.36
C ALA A 79 -3.00 4.57 5.08
N PHE A 80 -1.72 4.50 5.50
CA PHE A 80 -0.90 3.29 5.39
C PHE A 80 -1.40 2.16 6.29
N SER A 81 -1.80 2.46 7.52
CA SER A 81 -2.40 1.48 8.44
C SER A 81 -3.62 0.80 7.80
N LEU A 82 -4.48 1.57 7.17
CA LEU A 82 -5.64 1.05 6.44
C LEU A 82 -5.21 0.12 5.28
N LYS A 83 -4.12 0.44 4.58
CA LYS A 83 -3.56 -0.43 3.53
C LYS A 83 -3.12 -1.78 4.09
N PHE A 84 -2.39 -1.80 5.20
CA PHE A 84 -1.96 -3.04 5.83
C PHE A 84 -3.14 -3.85 6.37
N LEU A 85 -4.14 -3.16 6.95
CA LEU A 85 -5.38 -3.80 7.39
C LEU A 85 -6.11 -4.46 6.22
N SER A 86 -6.20 -3.78 5.08
CA SER A 86 -6.82 -4.34 3.88
C SER A 86 -6.09 -5.58 3.35
N VAL A 87 -4.76 -5.60 3.38
CA VAL A 87 -3.98 -6.79 2.99
C VAL A 87 -4.21 -7.94 3.97
N ALA A 88 -4.21 -7.66 5.27
CA ALA A 88 -4.48 -8.66 6.31
C ALA A 88 -5.91 -9.22 6.20
N ASP A 89 -6.89 -8.37 5.91
CA ASP A 89 -8.29 -8.75 5.72
C ASP A 89 -8.45 -9.73 4.54
N MET A 90 -7.80 -9.42 3.41
CA MET A 90 -7.83 -10.29 2.23
C MET A 90 -7.10 -11.61 2.47
N ALA A 91 -5.90 -11.58 3.07
CA ALA A 91 -5.11 -12.77 3.35
C ALA A 91 -5.77 -13.69 4.40
N SER A 92 -6.64 -13.14 5.25
CA SER A 92 -7.41 -13.88 6.26
C SER A 92 -8.84 -14.23 5.80
N HIS A 93 -9.24 -13.82 4.60
CA HIS A 93 -10.58 -14.02 4.02
C HIS A 93 -11.73 -13.51 4.91
N TRP A 94 -11.51 -12.43 5.67
CA TRP A 94 -12.56 -11.84 6.52
C TRP A 94 -13.60 -11.07 5.70
N HIS A 95 -13.21 -10.53 4.55
CA HIS A 95 -14.04 -9.74 3.64
C HIS A 95 -14.76 -8.56 4.31
N LEU A 96 -14.09 -7.93 5.27
CA LEU A 96 -14.62 -6.78 6.00
C LEU A 96 -14.41 -5.47 5.23
N LEU A 97 -13.33 -5.39 4.47
CA LEU A 97 -12.89 -4.16 3.82
C LEU A 97 -12.92 -4.32 2.30
N SER A 98 -14.12 -4.09 1.71
CA SER A 98 -14.26 -4.04 0.25
C SER A 98 -13.44 -2.87 -0.34
N ARG A 99 -13.15 -2.95 -1.66
CA ARG A 99 -12.41 -1.89 -2.35
C ARG A 99 -13.11 -0.53 -2.23
N GLU A 100 -14.43 -0.50 -2.31
CA GLU A 100 -15.21 0.72 -2.16
C GLU A 100 -15.07 1.33 -0.77
N ALA A 101 -15.15 0.51 0.28
CA ALA A 101 -15.01 0.97 1.65
C ALA A 101 -13.61 1.55 1.87
N PHE A 102 -12.57 0.87 1.38
CA PHE A 102 -11.20 1.35 1.42
C PHE A 102 -11.04 2.72 0.73
N LEU A 103 -11.52 2.83 -0.52
CA LEU A 103 -11.43 4.07 -1.28
C LEU A 103 -12.25 5.20 -0.64
N ALA A 104 -13.45 4.91 -0.13
CA ALA A 104 -14.28 5.90 0.56
C ALA A 104 -13.56 6.48 1.79
N ILE A 105 -12.93 5.64 2.60
CA ILE A 105 -12.16 6.09 3.76
C ILE A 105 -10.94 6.91 3.32
N TRP A 106 -10.23 6.49 2.28
CA TRP A 106 -9.11 7.24 1.74
C TRP A 106 -9.52 8.61 1.20
N ILE A 107 -10.64 8.70 0.48
CA ILE A 107 -11.20 9.97 0.00
C ILE A 107 -11.45 10.92 1.18
N VAL A 108 -12.09 10.43 2.22
CA VAL A 108 -12.38 11.24 3.43
C VAL A 108 -11.10 11.67 4.13
N LEU A 109 -10.12 10.77 4.28
CA LEU A 109 -8.83 11.09 4.91
C LEU A 109 -8.06 12.17 4.15
N PHE A 110 -7.92 12.03 2.83
CA PHE A 110 -7.19 13.02 2.02
C PHE A 110 -7.97 14.33 1.86
N ALA A 111 -9.30 14.28 1.83
CA ALA A 111 -10.13 15.48 1.88
C ALA A 111 -9.98 16.23 3.20
N ALA A 112 -10.03 15.52 4.33
CA ALA A 112 -9.84 16.10 5.66
C ALA A 112 -8.43 16.69 5.81
N LEU A 113 -7.39 15.99 5.35
CA LEU A 113 -6.01 16.50 5.32
C LEU A 113 -5.91 17.78 4.47
N GLY A 114 -6.52 17.79 3.28
CA GLY A 114 -6.53 18.96 2.40
C GLY A 114 -7.24 20.15 3.03
N LEU A 115 -8.40 19.96 3.65
CA LEU A 115 -9.14 21.00 4.37
C LEU A 115 -8.38 21.51 5.60
N TYR A 116 -7.65 20.63 6.29
CA TYR A 116 -6.78 21.02 7.39
C TYR A 116 -5.65 21.92 6.92
N LEU A 117 -4.92 21.52 5.87
CA LEU A 117 -3.80 22.28 5.31
C LEU A 117 -4.20 23.64 4.71
N ILE A 118 -5.44 23.79 4.24
CA ILE A 118 -5.99 25.07 3.79
C ILE A 118 -6.46 25.94 4.98
N GLY A 119 -6.51 25.36 6.20
CA GLY A 119 -6.93 26.07 7.42
C GLY A 119 -8.44 26.12 7.64
N LYS A 120 -9.23 25.32 6.91
CA LYS A 120 -10.68 25.19 7.12
C LYS A 120 -11.03 24.27 8.27
N LEU A 121 -10.26 23.19 8.48
CA LEU A 121 -10.35 22.31 9.64
C LEU A 121 -9.29 22.73 10.67
N LYS A 122 -9.71 22.86 11.93
CA LYS A 122 -8.84 23.18 13.07
C LYS A 122 -9.00 22.10 14.12
N PHE A 123 -7.89 21.56 14.58
CA PHE A 123 -7.90 20.62 15.70
C PHE A 123 -7.63 21.36 17.02
N GLN A 124 -8.12 20.80 18.11
CA GLN A 124 -7.91 21.36 19.44
C GLN A 124 -6.42 21.47 19.81
N SER A 125 -5.56 20.67 19.24
CA SER A 125 -4.11 20.75 19.38
C SER A 125 -3.51 22.03 18.78
N ASP A 126 -4.16 22.67 17.81
CA ASP A 126 -3.73 23.93 17.22
C ASP A 126 -4.01 25.11 18.15
N ALA A 127 -5.04 25.00 19.01
CA ALA A 127 -5.40 26.00 20.02
C ALA A 127 -4.36 26.10 21.14
N ILE A 128 -3.64 25.02 21.44
CA ILE A 128 -2.58 24.97 22.47
C ILE A 128 -1.31 25.70 21.99
N GLY A 129 -1.13 25.84 20.66
CA GLY A 129 0.00 26.56 20.05
C GLY A 129 -0.12 28.07 19.97
N GLY A 130 -1.24 28.64 20.41
CA GLY A 130 -1.37 30.09 20.66
C GLY A 130 -1.62 31.01 19.45
N ASP A 131 -1.80 30.51 18.22
CA ASP A 131 -1.93 31.36 17.04
C ASP A 131 -2.99 30.87 16.03
N ILE A 132 -4.25 31.05 16.43
CA ILE A 132 -5.43 30.67 15.62
C ILE A 132 -5.59 31.56 14.36
N GLN A 133 -4.84 32.67 14.25
CA GLN A 133 -5.05 33.69 13.23
C GLN A 133 -3.90 33.88 12.23
N LYS A 134 -2.81 33.10 12.31
CA LYS A 134 -1.75 33.24 11.31
C LYS A 134 -2.18 32.64 9.97
N PRO A 135 -1.97 33.39 8.86
CA PRO A 135 -2.18 32.83 7.53
C PRO A 135 -1.26 31.62 7.33
N MET A 136 -1.83 30.51 6.81
CA MET A 136 -1.05 29.33 6.50
C MET A 136 0.02 29.68 5.45
N PRO A 137 1.24 29.16 5.59
CA PRO A 137 2.29 29.39 4.58
C PRO A 137 1.88 28.79 3.23
N VAL A 138 2.25 29.49 2.15
CA VAL A 138 1.91 29.10 0.78
C VAL A 138 2.20 27.61 0.47
N PRO A 139 3.32 27.00 0.91
CA PRO A 139 3.56 25.57 0.68
C PRO A 139 2.49 24.65 1.29
N CYS A 140 1.95 25.00 2.46
CA CYS A 140 0.87 24.20 3.10
C CYS A 140 -0.42 24.28 2.26
N ILE A 141 -0.76 25.44 1.74
CA ILE A 141 -1.94 25.62 0.89
C ILE A 141 -1.79 24.82 -0.41
N MET A 142 -0.61 24.86 -1.04
CA MET A 142 -0.33 24.07 -2.24
C MET A 142 -0.44 22.57 -1.98
N LEU A 143 0.12 22.09 -0.87
CA LEU A 143 0.01 20.70 -0.47
C LEU A 143 -1.45 20.30 -0.16
N GLY A 144 -2.21 21.22 0.45
CA GLY A 144 -3.63 21.04 0.71
C GLY A 144 -4.45 20.89 -0.57
N LEU A 145 -4.18 21.73 -1.57
CA LEU A 145 -4.80 21.64 -2.90
C LEU A 145 -4.44 20.33 -3.60
N CYS A 146 -3.18 19.90 -3.54
CA CYS A 146 -2.77 18.60 -4.07
C CYS A 146 -3.51 17.44 -3.38
N SER A 147 -3.68 17.49 -2.06
CA SER A 147 -4.42 16.48 -1.30
C SER A 147 -5.90 16.43 -1.69
N LEU A 148 -6.55 17.59 -1.87
CA LEU A 148 -7.92 17.66 -2.36
C LEU A 148 -8.05 17.15 -3.80
N ALA A 149 -7.13 17.53 -4.68
CA ALA A 149 -7.11 17.04 -6.06
C ALA A 149 -6.96 15.51 -6.10
N PHE A 150 -6.10 14.95 -5.25
CA PHE A 150 -5.94 13.51 -5.10
C PHE A 150 -7.22 12.84 -4.58
N SER A 151 -7.89 13.44 -3.59
CA SER A 151 -9.18 12.94 -3.10
C SER A 151 -10.23 12.90 -4.20
N VAL A 152 -10.36 13.98 -5.00
CA VAL A 152 -11.30 14.01 -6.15
C VAL A 152 -10.91 12.99 -7.22
N TYR A 153 -9.60 12.78 -7.46
CA TYR A 153 -9.12 11.77 -8.40
C TYR A 153 -9.51 10.34 -7.99
N LEU A 154 -9.65 10.06 -6.70
CA LEU A 154 -10.05 8.74 -6.21
C LEU A 154 -11.57 8.47 -6.37
N VAL A 155 -12.40 9.50 -6.49
CA VAL A 155 -13.87 9.39 -6.55
C VAL A 155 -14.36 8.44 -7.66
N PRO A 156 -13.87 8.50 -8.91
CA PRO A 156 -14.27 7.56 -9.95
C PRO A 156 -13.97 6.08 -9.62
N GLY A 157 -12.97 5.85 -8.75
CA GLY A 157 -12.63 4.50 -8.27
C GLY A 157 -13.75 3.79 -7.52
N LEU A 158 -14.65 4.54 -6.88
CA LEU A 158 -15.84 3.99 -6.20
C LEU A 158 -16.79 3.29 -7.16
N TRP A 159 -16.79 3.65 -8.44
CA TRP A 159 -17.60 3.03 -9.49
C TRP A 159 -16.81 2.07 -10.40
N GLY A 160 -15.63 1.63 -9.95
CA GLY A 160 -14.83 0.64 -10.69
C GLY A 160 -13.86 1.21 -11.71
N ALA A 161 -13.64 2.53 -11.75
CA ALA A 161 -12.63 3.09 -12.62
C ALA A 161 -11.21 2.68 -12.16
N PRO A 162 -10.30 2.33 -13.10
CA PRO A 162 -8.92 2.02 -12.75
C PRO A 162 -8.19 3.31 -12.36
N VAL A 163 -8.04 3.56 -11.05
CA VAL A 163 -7.27 4.69 -10.49
C VAL A 163 -5.78 4.37 -10.57
N LYS A 164 -5.17 4.58 -11.74
CA LYS A 164 -3.79 4.17 -12.05
C LYS A 164 -2.76 4.72 -11.06
N ALA A 165 -2.90 5.96 -10.60
CA ALA A 165 -1.97 6.58 -9.65
C ALA A 165 -2.05 5.96 -8.24
N ALA A 166 -3.21 5.43 -7.83
CA ALA A 166 -3.42 4.81 -6.53
C ALA A 166 -3.49 3.28 -6.60
N SER A 167 -3.32 2.68 -7.77
CA SER A 167 -3.47 1.23 -7.99
C SER A 167 -2.54 0.39 -7.12
N ALA A 168 -1.33 0.90 -6.82
CA ALA A 168 -0.37 0.22 -5.94
C ALA A 168 -0.85 0.09 -4.48
N PHE A 169 -1.76 0.94 -4.06
CA PHE A 169 -2.25 1.00 -2.68
C PHE A 169 -3.66 0.44 -2.53
N ALA A 170 -4.49 0.60 -3.55
CA ALA A 170 -5.86 0.11 -3.53
C ALA A 170 -5.92 -1.43 -3.59
N PRO A 171 -6.91 -2.05 -2.93
CA PRO A 171 -7.19 -3.47 -3.08
C PRO A 171 -7.45 -3.89 -4.53
N PRO A 172 -7.37 -5.19 -4.85
CA PRO A 172 -7.68 -5.71 -6.18
C PRO A 172 -9.05 -5.27 -6.68
N MET A 173 -9.21 -5.11 -7.99
CA MET A 173 -10.50 -4.73 -8.58
C MET A 173 -11.57 -5.82 -8.42
N GLU A 174 -11.15 -7.05 -8.17
CA GLU A 174 -12.03 -8.19 -7.95
C GLU A 174 -12.82 -8.12 -6.64
N THR A 175 -12.28 -7.39 -5.63
CA THR A 175 -12.94 -7.20 -4.33
C THR A 175 -14.00 -6.10 -4.34
N GLN A 176 -14.31 -5.58 -5.52
CA GLN A 176 -15.30 -4.53 -5.70
C GLN A 176 -16.68 -5.13 -5.96
N ASP A 177 -17.64 -4.85 -5.06
CA ASP A 177 -19.02 -5.36 -5.17
C ASP A 177 -19.82 -4.61 -6.22
N PHE A 178 -19.62 -3.28 -6.33
CA PHE A 178 -20.33 -2.42 -7.25
C PHE A 178 -19.41 -1.90 -8.35
N ASN A 179 -19.48 -2.49 -9.53
CA ASN A 179 -18.66 -2.13 -10.66
C ASN A 179 -19.52 -1.76 -11.87
N LEU A 180 -19.55 -0.46 -12.25
CA LEU A 180 -20.17 0.03 -13.48
C LEU A 180 -19.25 -0.22 -14.70
N ASN A 181 -17.96 -0.42 -14.47
CA ASN A 181 -16.97 -0.71 -15.50
C ASN A 181 -16.84 -2.24 -15.64
N THR A 182 -17.65 -2.83 -16.49
CA THR A 182 -17.67 -4.28 -16.74
C THR A 182 -16.39 -4.85 -17.35
N LYS A 183 -15.42 -4.00 -17.67
CA LYS A 183 -14.16 -4.38 -18.33
C LYS A 183 -13.03 -4.60 -17.31
N VAL A 184 -13.20 -5.60 -16.46
CA VAL A 184 -12.12 -6.06 -15.57
C VAL A 184 -11.80 -7.50 -15.96
N VAL A 185 -10.58 -7.77 -16.37
CA VAL A 185 -10.11 -9.15 -16.58
C VAL A 185 -10.04 -9.80 -15.20
N LYS A 186 -10.84 -10.84 -15.01
CA LYS A 186 -10.79 -11.70 -13.82
C LYS A 186 -10.06 -12.99 -14.17
N ALA A 187 -9.22 -13.47 -13.26
CA ALA A 187 -8.65 -14.79 -13.39
C ALA A 187 -9.78 -15.83 -13.46
N GLN A 188 -9.69 -16.73 -14.42
CA GLN A 188 -10.67 -17.78 -14.61
C GLN A 188 -10.50 -18.87 -13.55
N TYR A 189 -9.26 -19.09 -13.11
CA TYR A 189 -8.89 -20.10 -12.12
C TYR A 189 -7.88 -19.53 -11.14
N THR A 190 -8.01 -19.91 -9.88
CA THR A 190 -7.07 -19.57 -8.79
C THR A 190 -6.29 -20.78 -8.31
N ASP A 191 -6.61 -21.95 -8.84
CA ASP A 191 -5.94 -23.21 -8.54
C ASP A 191 -5.27 -23.76 -9.80
N TYR A 192 -4.04 -24.24 -9.64
CA TYR A 192 -3.19 -24.71 -10.75
C TYR A 192 -3.77 -25.94 -11.44
N GLU A 193 -4.20 -26.94 -10.67
CA GLU A 193 -4.64 -28.22 -11.22
C GLU A 193 -5.95 -28.09 -12.01
N THR A 194 -6.91 -27.39 -11.44
CA THR A 194 -8.21 -27.12 -12.09
C THR A 194 -8.05 -26.26 -13.33
N GLY A 195 -7.20 -25.23 -13.28
CA GLY A 195 -6.90 -24.38 -14.41
C GLY A 195 -6.19 -25.11 -15.54
N MET A 196 -5.21 -25.95 -15.23
CA MET A 196 -4.50 -26.77 -16.22
C MET A 196 -5.40 -27.83 -16.87
N ALA A 197 -6.30 -28.45 -16.09
CA ALA A 197 -7.27 -29.40 -16.62
C ALA A 197 -8.24 -28.72 -17.61
N ALA A 198 -8.72 -27.54 -17.26
CA ALA A 198 -9.59 -26.73 -18.10
C ALA A 198 -8.88 -26.27 -19.39
N ALA A 199 -7.63 -25.83 -19.30
CA ALA A 199 -6.83 -25.42 -20.45
C ALA A 199 -6.61 -26.57 -21.44
N LYS A 200 -6.31 -27.77 -20.93
CA LYS A 200 -6.21 -28.99 -21.76
C LYS A 200 -7.52 -29.32 -22.45
N ALA A 201 -8.66 -29.22 -21.74
CA ALA A 201 -9.96 -29.48 -22.31
C ALA A 201 -10.36 -28.46 -23.41
N MET A 202 -9.95 -27.18 -23.21
CA MET A 202 -10.24 -26.11 -24.16
C MET A 202 -9.18 -25.99 -25.28
N HIS A 203 -8.10 -26.74 -25.23
CA HIS A 203 -6.94 -26.64 -26.13
C HIS A 203 -6.39 -25.20 -26.23
N LYS A 204 -6.38 -24.47 -25.13
CA LYS A 204 -5.87 -23.10 -25.06
C LYS A 204 -4.54 -23.02 -24.31
N PRO A 205 -3.64 -22.08 -24.70
CA PRO A 205 -2.45 -21.80 -23.93
C PRO A 205 -2.80 -21.22 -22.56
N VAL A 206 -1.91 -21.43 -21.58
CA VAL A 206 -2.09 -20.98 -20.20
C VAL A 206 -1.21 -19.78 -19.94
N LEU A 207 -1.76 -18.75 -19.31
CA LEU A 207 -0.99 -17.68 -18.67
C LEU A 207 -1.09 -17.87 -17.15
N ILE A 208 0.05 -18.17 -16.52
CA ILE A 208 0.13 -18.28 -15.08
C ILE A 208 0.60 -16.94 -14.53
N ASP A 209 -0.20 -16.34 -13.67
CA ASP A 209 0.11 -15.11 -12.97
C ASP A 209 0.38 -15.42 -11.50
N PHE A 210 1.62 -15.19 -11.06
CA PHE A 210 1.98 -15.27 -9.65
C PHE A 210 1.70 -13.92 -9.00
N THR A 211 0.60 -13.82 -8.29
CA THR A 211 0.10 -12.60 -7.68
C THR A 211 0.06 -12.70 -6.15
N GLY A 212 -0.35 -11.63 -5.50
CA GLY A 212 -0.58 -11.59 -4.06
C GLY A 212 -1.45 -10.40 -3.69
N TYR A 213 -2.16 -10.50 -2.58
CA TYR A 213 -3.01 -9.42 -2.06
C TYR A 213 -2.20 -8.16 -1.74
N GLY A 214 -0.96 -8.34 -1.25
CA GLY A 214 -0.02 -7.26 -0.97
C GLY A 214 0.83 -6.80 -2.16
N CYS A 215 0.77 -7.48 -3.30
CA CYS A 215 1.64 -7.25 -4.45
C CYS A 215 1.33 -5.93 -5.18
N THR A 216 2.10 -4.88 -4.90
CA THR A 216 1.90 -3.56 -5.53
C THR A 216 2.19 -3.54 -7.02
N ASN A 217 3.15 -4.34 -7.51
CA ASN A 217 3.47 -4.43 -8.94
C ASN A 217 2.39 -5.19 -9.71
N CYS A 218 1.80 -6.23 -9.11
CA CYS A 218 0.68 -6.95 -9.70
C CYS A 218 -0.51 -6.01 -9.90
N ARG A 219 -0.86 -5.20 -8.88
CA ARG A 219 -1.94 -4.19 -8.98
C ARG A 219 -1.67 -3.15 -10.07
N LYS A 220 -0.41 -2.74 -10.25
CA LYS A 220 -0.04 -1.84 -11.36
C LYS A 220 -0.21 -2.49 -12.72
N MET A 221 0.21 -3.74 -12.87
CA MET A 221 0.08 -4.50 -14.10
C MET A 221 -1.39 -4.67 -14.48
N GLU A 222 -2.22 -5.11 -13.56
CA GLU A 222 -3.66 -5.27 -13.76
C GLU A 222 -4.36 -3.97 -14.16
N SER A 223 -4.05 -2.86 -13.46
CA SER A 223 -4.69 -1.57 -13.72
C SER A 223 -4.19 -0.85 -14.97
N ALA A 224 -2.94 -1.09 -15.40
CA ALA A 224 -2.33 -0.37 -16.50
C ALA A 224 -2.31 -1.16 -17.80
N VAL A 225 -2.07 -2.48 -17.73
CA VAL A 225 -1.86 -3.33 -18.91
C VAL A 225 -3.09 -4.18 -19.20
N TRP A 226 -3.67 -4.86 -18.20
CA TRP A 226 -4.83 -5.74 -18.44
C TRP A 226 -6.10 -4.96 -18.79
N THR A 227 -6.16 -3.68 -18.46
CA THR A 227 -7.26 -2.79 -18.87
C THR A 227 -7.15 -2.27 -20.31
N ASP A 228 -6.02 -2.53 -21.02
CA ASP A 228 -5.90 -2.19 -22.44
C ASP A 228 -6.81 -3.14 -23.24
N PRO A 229 -7.70 -2.60 -24.11
CA PRO A 229 -8.67 -3.43 -24.85
C PRO A 229 -8.07 -4.59 -25.65
N ARG A 230 -6.86 -4.39 -26.21
CA ARG A 230 -6.14 -5.39 -26.98
C ARG A 230 -5.65 -6.54 -26.10
N VAL A 231 -5.12 -6.20 -24.93
CA VAL A 231 -4.61 -7.20 -23.96
C VAL A 231 -5.76 -7.97 -23.35
N MET A 232 -6.82 -7.26 -22.97
CA MET A 232 -8.03 -7.85 -22.41
C MET A 232 -8.66 -8.87 -23.36
N GLU A 233 -8.79 -8.52 -24.64
CA GLU A 233 -9.36 -9.41 -25.66
C GLU A 233 -8.54 -10.71 -25.80
N LEU A 234 -7.21 -10.62 -25.81
CA LEU A 234 -6.31 -11.77 -25.82
C LEU A 234 -6.46 -12.63 -24.57
N LEU A 235 -6.46 -12.01 -23.37
CA LEU A 235 -6.56 -12.74 -22.11
C LEU A 235 -7.89 -13.47 -21.95
N GLU A 236 -8.97 -12.91 -22.45
CA GLU A 236 -10.30 -13.52 -22.33
C GLU A 236 -10.55 -14.59 -23.40
N LYS A 237 -10.08 -14.37 -24.65
CA LYS A 237 -10.41 -15.24 -25.77
C LYS A 237 -9.40 -16.33 -26.03
N ASP A 238 -8.10 -16.01 -25.94
CA ASP A 238 -7.03 -16.87 -26.45
C ASP A 238 -6.30 -17.62 -25.33
N TYR A 239 -6.33 -17.13 -24.10
CA TYR A 239 -5.62 -17.72 -22.98
C TYR A 239 -6.57 -18.23 -21.89
N VAL A 240 -6.10 -19.19 -21.12
CA VAL A 240 -6.66 -19.53 -19.81
C VAL A 240 -5.79 -18.86 -18.76
N LEU A 241 -6.36 -17.89 -18.03
CA LEU A 241 -5.67 -17.15 -16.99
C LEU A 241 -5.81 -17.86 -15.65
N ILE A 242 -4.67 -18.25 -15.07
CA ILE A 242 -4.59 -18.85 -13.73
C ILE A 242 -3.80 -17.88 -12.84
N SER A 243 -4.42 -17.33 -11.80
CA SER A 243 -3.75 -16.48 -10.83
C SER A 243 -3.52 -17.24 -9.54
N LEU A 244 -2.23 -17.40 -9.18
CA LEU A 244 -1.78 -18.10 -7.98
C LEU A 244 -1.37 -17.06 -6.92
N TYR A 245 -2.07 -17.07 -5.79
CA TYR A 245 -1.83 -16.13 -4.69
C TYR A 245 -0.75 -16.66 -3.76
N VAL A 246 0.43 -16.02 -3.77
CA VAL A 246 1.60 -16.41 -2.96
C VAL A 246 1.52 -15.99 -1.49
N ASP A 247 0.52 -15.22 -1.13
CA ASP A 247 0.26 -14.73 0.24
C ASP A 247 -1.12 -15.18 0.78
N ASP A 248 -1.69 -16.24 0.20
CA ASP A 248 -2.92 -16.85 0.68
C ASP A 248 -2.64 -17.82 1.82
N HIS A 249 -3.08 -17.47 3.02
CA HIS A 249 -2.90 -18.27 4.24
C HIS A 249 -4.00 -19.31 4.49
N THR A 250 -4.83 -19.60 3.49
CA THR A 250 -5.82 -20.66 3.58
C THR A 250 -5.12 -22.01 3.79
N LYS A 251 -5.54 -22.74 4.81
CA LYS A 251 -4.98 -24.06 5.12
C LYS A 251 -5.35 -25.06 4.02
N LEU A 252 -4.38 -25.84 3.61
CA LEU A 252 -4.63 -27.00 2.75
C LEU A 252 -5.49 -28.04 3.49
N PRO A 253 -6.38 -28.75 2.77
CA PRO A 253 -7.18 -29.82 3.35
C PRO A 253 -6.33 -30.97 3.91
N GLU A 254 -5.17 -31.23 3.31
CA GLU A 254 -4.16 -32.20 3.76
C GLU A 254 -2.77 -31.56 3.70
N GLU A 255 -1.92 -31.88 4.70
CA GLU A 255 -0.52 -31.45 4.68
C GLU A 255 0.24 -32.21 3.60
N ILE A 256 0.90 -31.51 2.70
CA ILE A 256 1.67 -32.08 1.59
C ILE A 256 3.15 -32.02 1.95
N SER A 257 3.82 -33.16 1.95
CA SER A 257 5.28 -33.20 2.14
C SER A 257 6.00 -33.25 0.80
N VAL A 258 6.80 -32.23 0.51
CA VAL A 258 7.62 -32.13 -0.71
C VAL A 258 9.09 -32.25 -0.33
N LYS A 259 9.85 -33.06 -1.06
CA LYS A 259 11.30 -33.13 -0.94
C LYS A 259 11.93 -32.15 -1.91
N GLU A 260 12.55 -31.10 -1.40
CA GLU A 260 13.28 -30.11 -2.17
C GLU A 260 14.72 -30.06 -1.68
N ASN A 261 15.69 -30.21 -2.59
CA ASN A 261 17.13 -30.16 -2.28
C ASN A 261 17.60 -31.13 -1.16
N GLY A 262 16.88 -32.24 -0.94
CA GLY A 262 17.20 -33.21 0.11
C GLY A 262 16.58 -32.94 1.47
N GLU A 263 15.89 -31.83 1.65
CA GLU A 263 15.11 -31.49 2.83
C GLU A 263 13.63 -31.78 2.59
N THR A 264 12.93 -32.25 3.62
CA THR A 264 11.47 -32.45 3.54
C THR A 264 10.78 -31.20 4.04
N ARG A 265 10.11 -30.47 3.14
CA ARG A 265 9.29 -29.31 3.44
C ARG A 265 7.83 -29.76 3.54
N ILE A 266 7.14 -29.35 4.61
CA ILE A 266 5.72 -29.62 4.82
C ILE A 266 4.96 -28.37 4.42
N LEU A 267 4.12 -28.47 3.40
CA LEU A 267 3.23 -27.43 2.92
C LEU A 267 1.93 -27.49 3.70
N ARG A 268 1.50 -26.38 4.30
CA ARG A 268 0.33 -26.29 5.17
C ARG A 268 -0.72 -25.30 4.67
N THR A 269 -0.29 -24.35 3.85
CA THR A 269 -1.14 -23.31 3.29
C THR A 269 -1.01 -23.25 1.78
N ILE A 270 -1.93 -22.56 1.12
CA ILE A 270 -1.87 -22.35 -0.34
C ILE A 270 -0.62 -21.56 -0.74
N ALA A 271 -0.12 -20.69 0.15
CA ALA A 271 1.07 -19.88 -0.08
C ALA A 271 2.40 -20.65 0.06
N ASP A 272 2.39 -21.85 0.67
CA ASP A 272 3.59 -22.68 0.87
C ASP A 272 4.08 -23.29 -0.44
#